data_f24645664022e78af6569a760e479237
#
_entry.id   f24645664022e78af6569a760e479237
#
_cell.length_a   1.000
_cell.length_b   1.000
_cell.length_c   1.000
_cell.angle_alpha   90.00
_cell.angle_beta   90.00
_cell.angle_gamma   90.00
#
_symmetry.space_group_name_H-M   'P 1'
#
loop_
_entity.id
_entity.type
_entity.pdbx_description
1 polymer ?
#
loop_
_entity_poly.entity_id
_entity_poly.type
_entity_poly.pdbx_seq_one_letter_code
_entity_poly.pdbx_strand_id
1 'polypeptide(L)'
;LEASEPPEARGEARDSVRLLVSDRSTGRFAHARFRDLPRLLRTDDLLVVNDSATIPAALDAARPDGTPIVVHLSTRIDPVLWIVEPRGAVDAGAMLGLPNGASIVLLAPVRPASPRLWYARLAVDGALDDYLRTYGRPIRYRHVPRAYPLDLYQTIFAQHPGSVEMPSAGRPFTARVLHELRLRGVEWVALTLHCGVASLENDESPPPERFAISPATAAAVNAARASGRRVVAVGTTVVRALESAAVDGQVVANSGWADVVVTPERGVRIAGGLLTGLHDPAASHLRLLGAFLHDGALRAAYEAAIARGYRWHEFGDLHLIV
;
A
#
# COMPACT_ATOMS: atom_id res chain seq x y z
N LEU A 1 16.22 7.71 -6.57
CA LEU A 1 16.92 6.42 -6.56
C LEU A 1 15.96 5.30 -6.16
N GLU A 2 15.85 4.25 -7.00
CA GLU A 2 14.96 3.12 -6.73
C GLU A 2 15.59 2.16 -5.69
N ALA A 3 14.77 1.66 -4.77
CA ALA A 3 15.17 0.59 -3.86
C ALA A 3 15.09 -0.76 -4.59
N SER A 4 16.22 -1.27 -5.02
CA SER A 4 16.30 -2.51 -5.82
C SER A 4 16.28 -3.81 -5.00
N GLU A 5 16.37 -3.70 -3.67
CA GLU A 5 16.41 -4.85 -2.76
C GLU A 5 16.00 -4.45 -1.33
N PRO A 6 15.47 -5.40 -0.54
CA PRO A 6 15.18 -5.16 0.87
C PRO A 6 16.46 -4.96 1.69
N PRO A 7 16.43 -4.18 2.78
CA PRO A 7 17.57 -3.99 3.69
C PRO A 7 18.18 -5.31 4.17
N GLU A 8 17.35 -6.31 4.45
CA GLU A 8 17.77 -7.63 4.91
C GLU A 8 18.68 -8.36 3.92
N ALA A 9 18.52 -8.12 2.62
CA ALA A 9 19.39 -8.67 1.60
C ALA A 9 20.82 -8.11 1.66
N ARG A 10 20.99 -6.96 2.32
CA ARG A 10 22.29 -6.33 2.60
C ARG A 10 22.80 -6.59 4.02
N GLY A 11 22.11 -7.45 4.79
CA GLY A 11 22.45 -7.70 6.19
C GLY A 11 22.03 -6.57 7.15
N GLU A 12 21.15 -5.67 6.71
CA GLU A 12 20.63 -4.58 7.51
C GLU A 12 19.27 -4.94 8.11
N ALA A 13 18.95 -4.38 9.28
CA ALA A 13 17.61 -4.52 9.86
C ALA A 13 16.59 -3.72 9.02
N ARG A 14 15.34 -4.23 8.91
CA ARG A 14 14.29 -3.54 8.13
C ARG A 14 13.94 -2.15 8.65
N ASP A 15 14.17 -1.87 9.94
CA ASP A 15 13.97 -0.56 10.54
C ASP A 15 15.18 0.40 10.41
N SER A 16 16.22 0.00 9.66
CA SER A 16 17.39 0.83 9.37
C SER A 16 17.15 1.85 8.25
N VAL A 17 16.05 1.72 7.50
CA VAL A 17 15.70 2.65 6.42
C VAL A 17 15.62 4.09 6.92
N ARG A 18 15.85 5.04 6.03
CA ARG A 18 15.80 6.47 6.37
C ARG A 18 14.36 6.93 6.55
N LEU A 19 14.18 7.96 7.35
CA LEU A 19 12.91 8.60 7.59
C LEU A 19 13.07 10.12 7.37
N LEU A 20 12.39 10.62 6.35
CA LEU A 20 12.17 12.05 6.19
C LEU A 20 11.03 12.44 7.14
N VAL A 21 11.18 13.53 7.87
CA VAL A 21 10.16 14.00 8.82
C VAL A 21 9.80 15.44 8.47
N SER A 22 8.53 15.68 8.17
CA SER A 22 8.03 17.02 7.87
C SER A 22 7.01 17.49 8.90
N ASP A 23 7.15 18.69 9.39
CA ASP A 23 6.19 19.36 10.24
C ASP A 23 5.18 20.11 9.38
N ARG A 24 3.90 19.73 9.49
CA ARG A 24 2.80 20.30 8.69
C ARG A 24 2.57 21.79 8.95
N SER A 25 2.81 22.23 10.19
CA SER A 25 2.51 23.60 10.62
C SER A 25 3.56 24.60 10.15
N THR A 26 4.83 24.17 10.10
CA THR A 26 5.97 25.03 9.78
C THR A 26 6.55 24.80 8.39
N GLY A 27 6.25 23.66 7.78
CA GLY A 27 6.87 23.19 6.54
C GLY A 27 8.35 22.80 6.69
N ARG A 28 8.89 22.81 7.91
CA ARG A 28 10.27 22.38 8.17
C ARG A 28 10.38 20.87 8.08
N PHE A 29 11.55 20.40 7.68
CA PHE A 29 11.80 18.96 7.62
C PHE A 29 13.15 18.60 8.27
N ALA A 30 13.27 17.35 8.67
CA ALA A 30 14.45 16.75 9.27
C ALA A 30 14.69 15.35 8.71
N HIS A 31 15.89 14.82 8.92
CA HIS A 31 16.29 13.49 8.51
C HIS A 31 16.55 12.61 9.73
N ALA A 32 16.00 11.42 9.73
CA ALA A 32 16.10 10.43 10.80
C ALA A 32 16.27 9.00 10.22
N ARG A 33 16.24 8.01 11.08
CA ARG A 33 16.06 6.60 10.74
C ARG A 33 14.69 6.15 11.21
N PHE A 34 14.11 5.14 10.56
CA PHE A 34 12.79 4.63 10.95
C PHE A 34 12.77 4.14 12.42
N ARG A 35 13.85 3.53 12.90
CA ARG A 35 13.99 3.11 14.30
C ARG A 35 13.86 4.26 15.33
N ASP A 36 13.97 5.51 14.88
CA ASP A 36 13.79 6.69 15.73
C ASP A 36 12.32 7.15 15.82
N LEU A 37 11.42 6.52 15.04
CA LEU A 37 9.98 6.83 15.00
C LEU A 37 9.33 7.00 16.38
N PRO A 38 9.62 6.13 17.40
CA PRO A 38 9.04 6.29 18.72
C PRO A 38 9.35 7.64 19.39
N ARG A 39 10.47 8.28 19.05
CA ARG A 39 10.87 9.58 19.60
C ARG A 39 10.32 10.78 18.80
N LEU A 40 9.81 10.53 17.60
CA LEU A 40 9.31 11.55 16.67
C LEU A 40 7.79 11.73 16.78
N LEU A 41 7.12 10.74 17.36
CA LEU A 41 5.69 10.79 17.65
C LEU A 41 5.43 11.38 19.04
N ARG A 42 4.23 11.96 19.23
CA ARG A 42 3.75 12.38 20.54
C ARG A 42 3.28 11.17 21.34
N THR A 43 3.36 11.26 22.65
CA THR A 43 2.96 10.16 23.55
C THR A 43 1.48 9.81 23.48
N ASP A 44 0.67 10.71 22.96
CA ASP A 44 -0.78 10.56 22.80
C ASP A 44 -1.21 10.31 21.34
N ASP A 45 -0.27 10.15 20.39
CA ASP A 45 -0.62 9.81 19.02
C ASP A 45 -1.27 8.42 18.94
N LEU A 46 -2.27 8.29 18.05
CA LEU A 46 -2.85 7.01 17.67
C LEU A 46 -2.38 6.65 16.26
N LEU A 47 -1.65 5.56 16.11
CA LEU A 47 -1.33 5.01 14.79
C LEU A 47 -2.50 4.17 14.28
N VAL A 48 -2.83 4.31 13.00
CA VAL A 48 -3.74 3.39 12.31
C VAL A 48 -2.94 2.67 11.24
N VAL A 49 -2.90 1.33 11.33
CA VAL A 49 -2.10 0.48 10.44
C VAL A 49 -2.98 -0.37 9.54
N ASN A 50 -2.42 -0.86 8.44
CA ASN A 50 -3.07 -1.83 7.56
C ASN A 50 -2.61 -3.25 7.93
N ASP A 51 -3.54 -4.14 8.26
CA ASP A 51 -3.27 -5.53 8.63
C ASP A 51 -3.46 -6.53 7.49
N SER A 52 -3.66 -6.04 6.26
CA SER A 52 -3.74 -6.91 5.11
C SER A 52 -2.40 -7.60 4.83
N ALA A 53 -2.44 -8.93 4.68
CA ALA A 53 -1.28 -9.73 4.31
C ALA A 53 -1.14 -9.83 2.80
N THR A 54 0.10 -9.76 2.33
CA THR A 54 0.45 -9.91 0.92
C THR A 54 0.28 -11.36 0.47
N ILE A 55 -0.33 -11.57 -0.69
CA ILE A 55 -0.49 -12.88 -1.33
C ILE A 55 0.44 -13.02 -2.54
N PRO A 56 0.83 -14.22 -2.95
CA PRO A 56 1.69 -14.44 -4.11
C PRO A 56 0.85 -14.31 -5.40
N ALA A 57 0.65 -13.06 -5.84
CA ALA A 57 -0.34 -12.67 -6.85
C ALA A 57 0.19 -12.62 -8.30
N ALA A 58 1.47 -12.94 -8.55
CA ALA A 58 2.02 -13.08 -9.89
C ALA A 58 1.98 -14.53 -10.36
N LEU A 59 1.30 -14.80 -11.47
CA LEU A 59 1.11 -16.12 -12.06
C LEU A 59 1.77 -16.21 -13.43
N ASP A 60 2.46 -17.30 -13.70
CA ASP A 60 2.90 -17.64 -15.03
C ASP A 60 1.72 -18.25 -15.79
N ALA A 61 1.48 -17.77 -17.00
CA ALA A 61 0.40 -18.19 -17.86
C ALA A 61 0.89 -18.45 -19.30
N ALA A 62 0.11 -19.15 -20.08
CA ALA A 62 0.32 -19.34 -21.49
C ALA A 62 -0.85 -18.79 -22.31
N ARG A 63 -0.57 -18.11 -23.41
CA ARG A 63 -1.56 -17.72 -24.41
C ARG A 63 -2.07 -18.94 -25.17
N PRO A 64 -3.17 -18.82 -25.96
CA PRO A 64 -3.66 -19.93 -26.78
C PRO A 64 -2.65 -20.47 -27.78
N ASP A 65 -1.69 -19.67 -28.21
CA ASP A 65 -0.59 -20.09 -29.11
C ASP A 65 0.61 -20.72 -28.38
N GLY A 66 0.51 -20.87 -27.06
CA GLY A 66 1.56 -21.42 -26.19
C GLY A 66 2.62 -20.39 -25.76
N THR A 67 2.58 -19.16 -26.22
CA THR A 67 3.55 -18.16 -25.79
C THR A 67 3.36 -17.77 -24.32
N PRO A 68 4.47 -17.61 -23.55
CA PRO A 68 4.38 -17.29 -22.13
C PRO A 68 3.93 -15.84 -21.92
N ILE A 69 3.19 -15.64 -20.83
CA ILE A 69 2.81 -14.33 -20.31
C ILE A 69 2.74 -14.40 -18.79
N VAL A 70 3.06 -13.31 -18.10
CA VAL A 70 2.81 -13.17 -16.67
C VAL A 70 1.50 -12.42 -16.46
N VAL A 71 0.69 -12.88 -15.51
CA VAL A 71 -0.52 -12.17 -15.08
C VAL A 71 -0.39 -11.82 -13.61
N HIS A 72 -0.53 -10.56 -13.27
CA HIS A 72 -0.70 -10.13 -11.91
C HIS A 72 -2.19 -10.09 -11.55
N LEU A 73 -2.59 -10.78 -10.50
CA LEU A 73 -3.88 -10.51 -9.88
C LEU A 73 -3.81 -9.11 -9.26
N SER A 74 -4.91 -8.35 -9.31
CA SER A 74 -4.97 -7.01 -8.72
C SER A 74 -6.06 -6.93 -7.64
N THR A 75 -7.31 -6.89 -8.03
CA THR A 75 -8.40 -6.69 -7.09
C THR A 75 -9.43 -7.81 -7.22
N ARG A 76 -9.72 -8.48 -6.11
CA ARG A 76 -10.78 -9.49 -6.05
C ARG A 76 -12.13 -8.80 -5.95
N ILE A 77 -12.99 -8.98 -6.95
CA ILE A 77 -14.34 -8.43 -6.96
C ILE A 77 -15.32 -9.40 -6.29
N ASP A 78 -15.26 -10.68 -6.70
CA ASP A 78 -16.01 -11.79 -6.11
C ASP A 78 -15.16 -13.08 -6.13
N PRO A 79 -15.69 -14.26 -5.75
CA PRO A 79 -14.90 -15.50 -5.73
C PRO A 79 -14.20 -15.87 -7.03
N VAL A 80 -14.75 -15.48 -8.20
CA VAL A 80 -14.24 -15.84 -9.52
C VAL A 80 -13.86 -14.63 -10.38
N LEU A 81 -14.40 -13.44 -10.10
CA LEU A 81 -14.17 -12.23 -10.87
C LEU A 81 -13.06 -11.39 -10.23
N TRP A 82 -12.06 -11.09 -11.02
CA TRP A 82 -10.90 -10.32 -10.62
C TRP A 82 -10.62 -9.17 -11.59
N ILE A 83 -9.97 -8.13 -11.09
CA ILE A 83 -9.18 -7.24 -11.92
C ILE A 83 -7.77 -7.85 -11.98
N VAL A 84 -7.20 -7.95 -13.17
CA VAL A 84 -5.86 -8.49 -13.40
C VAL A 84 -5.05 -7.55 -14.27
N GLU A 85 -3.72 -7.65 -14.19
CA GLU A 85 -2.77 -6.97 -15.05
C GLU A 85 -1.98 -8.00 -15.86
N PRO A 86 -2.36 -8.29 -17.13
CA PRO A 86 -1.51 -9.07 -18.02
C PRO A 86 -0.24 -8.29 -18.39
N ARG A 87 0.92 -8.91 -18.26
CA ARG A 87 2.21 -8.27 -18.56
C ARG A 87 2.58 -8.39 -20.04
N GLY A 88 1.69 -7.95 -20.90
CA GLY A 88 1.85 -7.97 -22.36
C GLY A 88 0.51 -7.73 -23.06
N ALA A 89 0.54 -7.59 -24.39
CA ALA A 89 -0.66 -7.37 -25.18
C ALA A 89 -1.61 -8.56 -25.13
N VAL A 90 -2.89 -8.28 -24.96
CA VAL A 90 -3.99 -9.26 -24.85
C VAL A 90 -5.26 -8.68 -25.46
N ASP A 91 -6.19 -9.57 -25.82
CA ASP A 91 -7.50 -9.22 -26.38
C ASP A 91 -8.64 -9.68 -25.48
N ALA A 92 -9.79 -9.05 -25.61
CA ALA A 92 -11.02 -9.48 -24.94
C ALA A 92 -11.43 -10.89 -25.43
N GLY A 93 -11.86 -11.73 -24.50
CA GLY A 93 -12.20 -13.12 -24.77
C GLY A 93 -10.99 -14.07 -24.77
N ALA A 94 -9.77 -13.56 -24.67
CA ALA A 94 -8.58 -14.42 -24.59
C ALA A 94 -8.62 -15.27 -23.33
N MET A 95 -8.38 -16.58 -23.49
CA MET A 95 -8.22 -17.54 -22.39
C MET A 95 -6.74 -17.83 -22.19
N LEU A 96 -6.21 -17.47 -21.04
CA LEU A 96 -4.83 -17.75 -20.66
C LEU A 96 -4.81 -19.03 -19.80
N GLY A 97 -4.04 -20.01 -20.24
CA GLY A 97 -3.82 -21.24 -19.47
C GLY A 97 -2.89 -21.01 -18.29
N LEU A 98 -3.26 -21.51 -17.13
CA LEU A 98 -2.47 -21.50 -15.90
C LEU A 98 -2.00 -22.91 -15.55
N PRO A 99 -1.02 -23.09 -14.66
CA PRO A 99 -0.59 -24.40 -14.17
C PRO A 99 -1.76 -25.24 -13.64
N ASN A 100 -1.63 -26.55 -13.74
CA ASN A 100 -2.59 -27.53 -13.23
C ASN A 100 -4.04 -27.37 -13.75
N GLY A 101 -4.20 -27.02 -15.04
CA GLY A 101 -5.51 -26.91 -15.69
C GLY A 101 -6.35 -25.68 -15.32
N ALA A 102 -5.83 -24.79 -14.47
CA ALA A 102 -6.48 -23.53 -14.16
C ALA A 102 -6.44 -22.57 -15.36
N SER A 103 -7.29 -21.55 -15.36
CA SER A 103 -7.36 -20.58 -16.46
C SER A 103 -7.81 -19.21 -16.01
N ILE A 104 -7.45 -18.20 -16.81
CA ILE A 104 -7.95 -16.82 -16.73
C ILE A 104 -8.60 -16.47 -18.06
N VAL A 105 -9.86 -16.05 -18.06
CA VAL A 105 -10.56 -15.53 -19.23
C VAL A 105 -10.67 -14.01 -19.11
N LEU A 106 -10.05 -13.26 -20.02
CA LEU A 106 -10.08 -11.81 -20.06
C LEU A 106 -11.42 -11.35 -20.64
N LEU A 107 -12.13 -10.48 -19.95
CA LEU A 107 -13.48 -10.05 -20.33
C LEU A 107 -13.45 -8.70 -21.06
N ALA A 108 -12.96 -7.66 -20.39
CA ALA A 108 -12.88 -6.30 -20.91
C ALA A 108 -11.81 -5.50 -20.16
N PRO A 109 -11.19 -4.50 -20.78
CA PRO A 109 -10.32 -3.59 -20.05
C PRO A 109 -11.13 -2.76 -19.05
N VAL A 110 -10.57 -2.51 -17.87
CA VAL A 110 -11.17 -1.64 -16.85
C VAL A 110 -11.33 -0.21 -17.38
N ARG A 111 -10.36 0.23 -18.19
CA ARG A 111 -10.38 1.50 -18.91
C ARG A 111 -10.00 1.26 -20.35
N PRO A 112 -10.93 1.47 -21.32
CA PRO A 112 -10.64 1.25 -22.75
C PRO A 112 -9.47 2.08 -23.29
N ALA A 113 -9.30 3.32 -22.78
CA ALA A 113 -8.22 4.22 -23.20
C ALA A 113 -6.83 3.83 -22.67
N SER A 114 -6.77 2.99 -21.62
CA SER A 114 -5.52 2.48 -21.03
C SER A 114 -5.73 1.00 -20.62
N PRO A 115 -5.55 0.05 -21.53
CA PRO A 115 -5.94 -1.35 -21.34
C PRO A 115 -4.93 -2.14 -20.50
N ARG A 116 -4.35 -1.53 -19.48
CA ARG A 116 -3.41 -2.18 -18.56
C ARG A 116 -4.12 -3.17 -17.62
N LEU A 117 -5.26 -2.76 -17.06
CA LEU A 117 -6.05 -3.56 -16.11
C LEU A 117 -7.29 -4.13 -16.82
N TRP A 118 -7.62 -5.39 -16.53
CA TRP A 118 -8.69 -6.13 -17.17
C TRP A 118 -9.60 -6.79 -16.14
N TYR A 119 -10.90 -6.75 -16.38
CA TYR A 119 -11.81 -7.70 -15.75
C TYR A 119 -11.55 -9.09 -16.30
N ALA A 120 -11.44 -10.07 -15.42
CA ALA A 120 -11.14 -11.44 -15.80
C ALA A 120 -11.84 -12.45 -14.89
N ARG A 121 -12.21 -13.61 -15.44
CA ARG A 121 -12.65 -14.75 -14.65
C ARG A 121 -11.48 -15.68 -14.42
N LEU A 122 -11.20 -15.95 -13.15
CA LEU A 122 -10.21 -16.92 -12.72
C LEU A 122 -10.91 -18.22 -12.35
N ALA A 123 -10.51 -19.33 -12.95
CA ALA A 123 -10.98 -20.66 -12.66
C ALA A 123 -9.81 -21.50 -12.15
N VAL A 124 -9.92 -21.95 -10.90
CA VAL A 124 -8.96 -22.85 -10.24
C VAL A 124 -9.70 -24.00 -9.59
N ASP A 125 -9.11 -25.18 -9.58
CA ASP A 125 -9.63 -26.31 -8.83
C ASP A 125 -9.21 -26.21 -7.36
N GLY A 126 -10.18 -26.29 -6.44
CA GLY A 126 -9.95 -26.20 -5.00
C GLY A 126 -9.88 -24.77 -4.46
N ALA A 127 -9.20 -24.60 -3.33
CA ALA A 127 -9.08 -23.32 -2.66
C ALA A 127 -8.05 -22.43 -3.37
N LEU A 128 -8.43 -21.19 -3.67
CA LEU A 128 -7.56 -20.23 -4.34
C LEU A 128 -6.26 -19.97 -3.57
N ASP A 129 -6.34 -19.87 -2.24
CA ASP A 129 -5.16 -19.59 -1.41
C ASP A 129 -4.12 -20.72 -1.48
N ASP A 130 -4.57 -21.99 -1.61
CA ASP A 130 -3.68 -23.13 -1.80
C ASP A 130 -3.06 -23.11 -3.19
N TYR A 131 -3.85 -22.76 -4.19
CA TYR A 131 -3.38 -22.60 -5.56
C TYR A 131 -2.30 -21.50 -5.66
N LEU A 132 -2.58 -20.34 -5.08
CA LEU A 132 -1.62 -19.22 -5.09
C LEU A 132 -0.35 -19.54 -4.32
N ARG A 133 -0.43 -20.24 -3.19
CA ARG A 133 0.78 -20.69 -2.45
C ARG A 133 1.65 -21.64 -3.26
N THR A 134 1.05 -22.45 -4.12
CA THR A 134 1.76 -23.46 -4.92
C THR A 134 2.35 -22.87 -6.20
N TYR A 135 1.59 -22.05 -6.91
CA TYR A 135 1.93 -21.60 -8.28
C TYR A 135 2.20 -20.11 -8.39
N GLY A 136 1.82 -19.34 -7.38
CA GLY A 136 2.01 -17.90 -7.34
C GLY A 136 3.38 -17.49 -6.80
N ARG A 137 3.75 -16.27 -7.09
CA ARG A 137 4.91 -15.61 -6.49
C ARG A 137 4.59 -14.14 -6.18
N PRO A 138 5.34 -13.47 -5.30
CA PRO A 138 5.18 -12.03 -5.07
C PRO A 138 5.26 -11.25 -6.38
N ILE A 139 4.44 -10.23 -6.54
CA ILE A 139 4.59 -9.28 -7.64
C ILE A 139 5.95 -8.60 -7.49
N ARG A 140 6.66 -8.54 -8.59
CA ARG A 140 7.98 -7.96 -8.66
C ARG A 140 8.08 -7.02 -9.85
N TYR A 141 8.47 -5.81 -9.58
CA TYR A 141 8.67 -4.79 -10.61
C TYR A 141 10.11 -4.75 -11.11
N ARG A 142 10.31 -4.05 -12.22
CA ARG A 142 11.60 -4.00 -12.94
C ARG A 142 12.76 -3.51 -12.07
N HIS A 143 12.49 -2.60 -11.12
CA HIS A 143 13.51 -2.05 -10.22
C HIS A 143 14.02 -3.07 -9.19
N VAL A 144 13.33 -4.19 -8.99
CA VAL A 144 13.77 -5.30 -8.12
C VAL A 144 14.25 -6.46 -9.01
N PRO A 145 15.56 -6.54 -9.34
CA PRO A 145 16.06 -7.52 -10.33
C PRO A 145 16.04 -8.97 -9.82
N ARG A 146 16.07 -9.17 -8.50
CA ARG A 146 16.09 -10.50 -7.87
C ARG A 146 14.73 -10.87 -7.31
N ALA A 147 14.38 -12.16 -7.34
CA ALA A 147 13.23 -12.69 -6.63
C ALA A 147 13.56 -12.81 -5.13
N TYR A 148 12.60 -12.44 -4.30
CA TYR A 148 12.68 -12.58 -2.85
C TYR A 148 11.48 -13.39 -2.34
N PRO A 149 11.63 -14.13 -1.23
CA PRO A 149 10.54 -14.87 -0.63
C PRO A 149 9.44 -13.93 -0.13
N LEU A 150 8.21 -14.45 -0.04
CA LEU A 150 7.02 -13.68 0.33
C LEU A 150 7.16 -12.99 1.70
N ASP A 151 7.91 -13.57 2.64
CA ASP A 151 8.13 -13.01 3.98
C ASP A 151 8.77 -11.62 3.95
N LEU A 152 9.56 -11.31 2.91
CA LEU A 152 10.15 -9.99 2.74
C LEU A 152 9.16 -8.97 2.20
N TYR A 153 8.00 -9.42 1.69
CA TYR A 153 6.86 -8.60 1.30
C TYR A 153 5.73 -8.58 2.34
N GLN A 154 5.99 -9.03 3.57
CA GLN A 154 5.04 -8.94 4.68
C GLN A 154 5.40 -7.84 5.67
N THR A 155 4.37 -7.25 6.27
CA THR A 155 4.50 -6.38 7.43
C THR A 155 4.31 -7.18 8.72
N ILE A 156 4.77 -6.64 9.86
CA ILE A 156 4.52 -7.26 11.17
C ILE A 156 3.03 -7.26 11.55
N PHE A 157 2.22 -6.47 10.87
CA PHE A 157 0.77 -6.36 11.09
C PHE A 157 -0.05 -7.34 10.27
N ALA A 158 0.54 -8.06 9.31
CA ALA A 158 -0.14 -8.91 8.34
C ALA A 158 -0.95 -10.03 9.01
N GLN A 159 -2.28 -10.00 8.87
CA GLN A 159 -3.22 -10.96 9.43
C GLN A 159 -4.25 -11.47 8.41
N HIS A 160 -4.74 -10.60 7.53
CA HIS A 160 -5.82 -10.89 6.59
C HIS A 160 -5.30 -10.97 5.15
N PRO A 161 -5.13 -12.18 4.56
CA PRO A 161 -4.65 -12.33 3.19
C PRO A 161 -5.55 -11.64 2.16
N GLY A 162 -4.95 -10.98 1.17
CA GLY A 162 -5.71 -10.33 0.09
C GLY A 162 -5.01 -9.18 -0.62
N SER A 163 -3.96 -8.60 -0.03
CA SER A 163 -3.14 -7.59 -0.72
C SER A 163 -2.25 -8.26 -1.77
N VAL A 164 -2.31 -7.77 -3.00
CA VAL A 164 -1.40 -8.24 -4.06
C VAL A 164 -0.08 -7.47 -4.04
N GLU A 165 -0.09 -6.25 -3.56
CA GLU A 165 1.09 -5.47 -3.21
C GLU A 165 1.16 -5.26 -1.69
N MET A 166 2.38 -5.20 -1.18
CA MET A 166 2.63 -5.00 0.23
C MET A 166 2.17 -3.60 0.68
N PRO A 167 1.46 -3.45 1.83
CA PRO A 167 1.27 -2.17 2.48
C PRO A 167 2.60 -1.62 3.02
N SER A 168 3.46 -1.14 2.13
CA SER A 168 4.90 -0.93 2.33
C SER A 168 5.24 0.06 3.43
N ALA A 169 4.37 1.03 3.75
CA ALA A 169 4.56 1.95 4.87
C ALA A 169 4.64 1.23 6.23
N GLY A 170 4.00 0.06 6.35
CA GLY A 170 4.05 -0.79 7.54
C GLY A 170 5.28 -1.71 7.60
N ARG A 171 6.04 -1.84 6.52
CA ARG A 171 7.12 -2.81 6.41
C ARG A 171 8.26 -2.61 7.41
N PRO A 172 8.76 -1.38 7.68
CA PRO A 172 9.89 -1.17 8.58
C PRO A 172 9.57 -1.39 10.06
N PHE A 173 8.30 -1.55 10.44
CA PHE A 173 7.97 -1.87 11.82
C PHE A 173 8.55 -3.21 12.22
N THR A 174 9.22 -3.21 13.39
CA THR A 174 9.79 -4.38 14.04
C THR A 174 9.21 -4.54 15.44
N ALA A 175 9.33 -5.72 16.05
CA ALA A 175 8.91 -5.93 17.42
C ALA A 175 9.57 -4.92 18.39
N ARG A 176 10.84 -4.55 18.12
CA ARG A 176 11.57 -3.53 18.87
C ARG A 176 10.89 -2.16 18.76
N VAL A 177 10.59 -1.71 17.56
CA VAL A 177 9.93 -0.40 17.35
C VAL A 177 8.55 -0.39 18.02
N LEU A 178 7.76 -1.44 17.88
CA LEU A 178 6.45 -1.56 18.54
C LEU A 178 6.55 -1.57 20.07
N HIS A 179 7.56 -2.24 20.62
CA HIS A 179 7.81 -2.22 22.06
C HIS A 179 8.14 -0.81 22.55
N GLU A 180 9.05 -0.10 21.86
CA GLU A 180 9.43 1.28 22.22
C GLU A 180 8.25 2.25 22.09
N LEU A 181 7.38 2.11 21.05
CA LEU A 181 6.14 2.88 20.91
C LEU A 181 5.23 2.67 22.13
N ARG A 182 5.01 1.42 22.53
CA ARG A 182 4.17 1.09 23.69
C ARG A 182 4.72 1.67 24.99
N LEU A 183 6.03 1.58 25.22
CA LEU A 183 6.68 2.19 26.39
C LEU A 183 6.51 3.71 26.46
N ARG A 184 6.31 4.35 25.32
CA ARG A 184 6.06 5.79 25.22
C ARG A 184 4.58 6.17 25.24
N GLY A 185 3.68 5.21 25.37
CA GLY A 185 2.24 5.44 25.39
C GLY A 185 1.62 5.66 24.00
N VAL A 186 2.35 5.41 22.92
CA VAL A 186 1.80 5.45 21.56
C VAL A 186 1.04 4.16 21.29
N GLU A 187 -0.25 4.28 21.04
CA GLU A 187 -1.14 3.17 20.73
C GLU A 187 -1.29 2.97 19.22
N TRP A 188 -1.72 1.79 18.82
CA TRP A 188 -2.11 1.53 17.43
C TRP A 188 -3.36 0.67 17.34
N VAL A 189 -4.12 0.88 16.28
CA VAL A 189 -5.26 0.07 15.86
C VAL A 189 -5.10 -0.30 14.40
N ALA A 190 -5.74 -1.39 13.98
CA ALA A 190 -5.64 -1.88 12.62
C ALA A 190 -6.96 -1.71 11.87
N LEU A 191 -6.85 -1.50 10.57
CA LEU A 191 -7.92 -1.72 9.60
C LEU A 191 -7.38 -2.62 8.49
N THR A 192 -8.26 -3.25 7.75
CA THR A 192 -7.87 -4.01 6.57
C THR A 192 -8.13 -3.19 5.31
N LEU A 193 -7.15 -3.06 4.41
CA LEU A 193 -7.37 -2.65 3.04
C LEU A 193 -6.49 -3.53 2.15
N HIS A 194 -7.11 -4.25 1.23
CA HIS A 194 -6.40 -5.10 0.28
C HIS A 194 -5.85 -4.27 -0.87
N CYS A 195 -4.53 -4.06 -0.86
CA CYS A 195 -3.83 -3.29 -1.88
C CYS A 195 -3.87 -4.02 -3.23
N GLY A 196 -4.38 -3.35 -4.26
CA GLY A 196 -4.31 -3.79 -5.64
C GLY A 196 -2.94 -3.48 -6.27
N VAL A 197 -2.83 -3.72 -7.59
CA VAL A 197 -1.68 -3.26 -8.38
C VAL A 197 -1.77 -1.74 -8.53
N ALA A 198 -0.85 -1.03 -7.89
CA ALA A 198 -0.90 0.42 -7.70
C ALA A 198 0.12 1.22 -8.53
N SER A 199 0.97 0.58 -9.34
CA SER A 199 1.87 1.32 -10.23
C SER A 199 1.06 2.02 -11.31
N LEU A 200 0.65 3.23 -10.96
CA LEU A 200 -0.13 4.12 -11.81
C LEU A 200 0.84 4.82 -12.78
N GLU A 201 0.70 4.50 -14.05
CA GLU A 201 1.30 5.33 -15.09
C GLU A 201 0.52 6.65 -15.12
N ASN A 202 1.25 7.76 -15.09
CA ASN A 202 0.80 9.14 -15.27
C ASN A 202 -0.74 9.39 -15.19
N ASP A 203 -1.18 10.07 -14.14
CA ASP A 203 -2.56 10.59 -13.95
C ASP A 203 -3.71 9.56 -13.80
N GLU A 204 -3.43 8.27 -13.67
CA GLU A 204 -4.47 7.30 -13.32
C GLU A 204 -4.93 7.49 -11.87
N SER A 205 -6.24 7.68 -11.66
CA SER A 205 -6.81 7.58 -10.32
C SER A 205 -6.64 6.16 -9.78
N PRO A 206 -6.27 5.97 -8.51
CA PRO A 206 -6.15 4.65 -7.94
C PRO A 206 -7.47 3.88 -8.07
N PRO A 207 -7.42 2.59 -8.47
CA PRO A 207 -8.64 1.79 -8.53
C PRO A 207 -9.28 1.67 -7.13
N PRO A 208 -10.59 1.39 -7.06
CA PRO A 208 -11.22 1.06 -5.80
C PRO A 208 -10.58 -0.18 -5.18
N GLU A 209 -10.33 -0.13 -3.87
CA GLU A 209 -9.74 -1.22 -3.10
C GLU A 209 -10.69 -1.63 -1.97
N ARG A 210 -10.79 -2.93 -1.70
CA ARG A 210 -11.66 -3.41 -0.61
C ARG A 210 -11.05 -3.08 0.74
N PHE A 211 -11.88 -2.51 1.63
CA PHE A 211 -11.47 -2.25 3.01
C PHE A 211 -12.50 -2.79 4.01
N ALA A 212 -12.06 -2.94 5.26
CA ALA A 212 -12.88 -3.21 6.42
C ALA A 212 -12.34 -2.46 7.63
N ILE A 213 -13.25 -1.79 8.35
CA ILE A 213 -12.97 -1.10 9.61
C ILE A 213 -13.87 -1.69 10.69
N SER A 214 -13.26 -2.26 11.74
CA SER A 214 -13.98 -2.84 12.85
C SER A 214 -14.64 -1.77 13.74
N PRO A 215 -15.71 -2.11 14.49
CA PRO A 215 -16.28 -1.20 15.49
C PRO A 215 -15.27 -0.69 16.51
N ALA A 216 -14.34 -1.54 16.93
CA ALA A 216 -13.28 -1.16 17.88
C ALA A 216 -12.32 -0.13 17.27
N THR A 217 -11.90 -0.32 16.02
CA THR A 217 -11.03 0.62 15.31
C THR A 217 -11.72 1.96 15.09
N ALA A 218 -12.98 1.95 14.63
CA ALA A 218 -13.76 3.19 14.44
C ALA A 218 -13.92 3.96 15.75
N ALA A 219 -14.28 3.26 16.83
CA ALA A 219 -14.42 3.87 18.16
C ALA A 219 -13.11 4.49 18.66
N ALA A 220 -11.97 3.77 18.52
CA ALA A 220 -10.66 4.27 18.94
C ALA A 220 -10.23 5.52 18.15
N VAL A 221 -10.43 5.53 16.83
CA VAL A 221 -10.13 6.71 15.98
C VAL A 221 -11.00 7.91 16.37
N ASN A 222 -12.30 7.70 16.56
CA ASN A 222 -13.21 8.76 16.94
C ASN A 222 -12.92 9.31 18.35
N ALA A 223 -12.62 8.43 19.32
CA ALA A 223 -12.22 8.83 20.67
C ALA A 223 -10.92 9.63 20.69
N ALA A 224 -9.92 9.20 19.92
CA ALA A 224 -8.67 9.94 19.78
C ALA A 224 -8.92 11.35 19.26
N ARG A 225 -9.72 11.49 18.20
CA ARG A 225 -10.06 12.79 17.61
C ARG A 225 -10.87 13.68 18.55
N ALA A 226 -11.86 13.12 19.24
CA ALA A 226 -12.69 13.86 20.19
C ALA A 226 -11.86 14.39 21.38
N SER A 227 -10.79 13.69 21.77
CA SER A 227 -9.86 14.15 22.82
C SER A 227 -8.70 15.02 22.30
N GLY A 228 -8.71 15.41 21.02
CA GLY A 228 -7.65 16.23 20.41
C GLY A 228 -6.35 15.47 20.13
N ARG A 229 -6.31 14.16 20.30
CA ARG A 229 -5.19 13.30 19.95
C ARG A 229 -5.01 13.24 18.44
N ARG A 230 -3.77 13.22 17.97
CA ARG A 230 -3.47 13.11 16.55
C ARG A 230 -3.61 11.66 16.09
N VAL A 231 -4.38 11.45 15.02
CA VAL A 231 -4.47 10.17 14.31
C VAL A 231 -3.44 10.16 13.18
N VAL A 232 -2.46 9.27 13.22
CA VAL A 232 -1.42 9.12 12.21
C VAL A 232 -1.68 7.87 11.39
N ALA A 233 -2.00 8.04 10.11
CA ALA A 233 -2.21 6.95 9.18
C ALA A 233 -0.88 6.36 8.73
N VAL A 234 -0.74 5.04 8.77
CA VAL A 234 0.42 4.30 8.24
C VAL A 234 0.09 3.76 6.85
N GLY A 235 0.41 4.54 5.84
CA GLY A 235 0.13 4.30 4.43
C GLY A 235 -0.98 5.16 3.86
N THR A 236 -0.84 5.51 2.58
CA THR A 236 -1.86 6.22 1.80
C THR A 236 -3.16 5.41 1.70
N THR A 237 -3.06 4.08 1.72
CA THR A 237 -4.20 3.16 1.75
C THR A 237 -5.03 3.31 3.02
N VAL A 238 -4.39 3.49 4.18
CA VAL A 238 -5.08 3.76 5.45
C VAL A 238 -5.81 5.10 5.40
N VAL A 239 -5.20 6.13 4.82
CA VAL A 239 -5.89 7.42 4.60
C VAL A 239 -7.15 7.20 3.76
N ARG A 240 -7.03 6.50 2.62
CA ARG A 240 -8.18 6.25 1.74
C ARG A 240 -9.30 5.48 2.44
N ALA A 241 -8.97 4.44 3.21
CA ALA A 241 -9.96 3.66 3.96
C ALA A 241 -10.68 4.53 5.01
N LEU A 242 -9.95 5.30 5.82
CA LEU A 242 -10.53 6.19 6.82
C LEU A 242 -11.41 7.27 6.19
N GLU A 243 -10.97 7.87 5.09
CA GLU A 243 -11.71 8.91 4.38
C GLU A 243 -12.96 8.37 3.66
N SER A 244 -12.91 7.10 3.18
CA SER A 244 -14.07 6.42 2.56
C SER A 244 -15.12 6.01 3.61
N ALA A 245 -14.70 5.73 4.83
CA ALA A 245 -15.59 5.37 5.94
C ALA A 245 -16.08 6.57 6.74
N ALA A 246 -15.71 7.80 6.37
CA ALA A 246 -16.03 8.99 7.12
C ALA A 246 -17.44 9.50 6.76
N VAL A 247 -18.30 9.59 7.77
CA VAL A 247 -19.64 10.20 7.70
C VAL A 247 -19.71 11.29 8.76
N ASP A 248 -20.07 12.51 8.40
CA ASP A 248 -20.20 13.68 9.29
C ASP A 248 -18.97 13.89 10.20
N GLY A 249 -17.80 13.64 9.65
CA GLY A 249 -16.52 13.81 10.34
C GLY A 249 -16.17 12.70 11.32
N GLN A 250 -16.93 11.63 11.39
CA GLN A 250 -16.64 10.43 12.20
C GLN A 250 -16.38 9.22 11.32
N VAL A 251 -15.50 8.32 11.76
CA VAL A 251 -15.28 7.04 11.10
C VAL A 251 -16.39 6.06 11.50
N VAL A 252 -17.08 5.50 10.53
CA VAL A 252 -18.11 4.48 10.72
C VAL A 252 -17.52 3.10 10.46
N ALA A 253 -17.78 2.17 11.39
CA ALA A 253 -17.43 0.77 11.21
C ALA A 253 -18.20 0.18 10.03
N ASN A 254 -17.49 -0.20 8.98
CA ASN A 254 -18.06 -0.80 7.78
C ASN A 254 -17.00 -1.57 6.97
N SER A 255 -17.49 -2.26 5.95
CA SER A 255 -16.65 -2.80 4.87
C SER A 255 -17.19 -2.34 3.53
N GLY A 256 -16.30 -2.04 2.59
CA GLY A 256 -16.70 -1.49 1.31
C GLY A 256 -15.52 -1.31 0.35
N TRP A 257 -15.68 -0.33 -0.53
CA TRP A 257 -14.68 0.04 -1.52
C TRP A 257 -14.11 1.43 -1.20
N ALA A 258 -12.80 1.53 -1.05
CA ALA A 258 -12.09 2.79 -0.92
C ALA A 258 -11.88 3.39 -2.32
N ASP A 259 -12.84 4.19 -2.77
CA ASP A 259 -12.85 4.88 -4.06
C ASP A 259 -12.48 6.37 -3.94
N VAL A 260 -12.34 6.86 -2.73
CA VAL A 260 -12.01 8.26 -2.45
C VAL A 260 -10.62 8.61 -3.01
N VAL A 261 -10.59 9.66 -3.83
CA VAL A 261 -9.37 10.32 -4.28
C VAL A 261 -9.09 11.51 -3.37
N VAL A 262 -8.00 11.45 -2.62
CA VAL A 262 -7.56 12.52 -1.73
C VAL A 262 -6.64 13.46 -2.50
N THR A 263 -6.99 14.75 -2.52
CA THR A 263 -6.26 15.81 -3.18
C THR A 263 -6.08 17.01 -2.24
N PRO A 264 -5.18 17.96 -2.54
CA PRO A 264 -5.04 19.18 -1.75
C PRO A 264 -6.36 19.96 -1.59
N GLU A 265 -7.16 20.02 -2.66
CA GLU A 265 -8.43 20.75 -2.69
C GLU A 265 -9.49 20.09 -1.81
N ARG A 266 -9.55 18.75 -1.81
CA ARG A 266 -10.45 17.99 -0.93
C ARG A 266 -10.01 18.06 0.52
N GLY A 267 -8.70 18.05 0.75
CA GLY A 267 -8.12 17.91 2.07
C GLY A 267 -8.32 16.54 2.71
N VAL A 268 -7.82 16.40 3.93
CA VAL A 268 -7.95 15.21 4.78
C VAL A 268 -8.78 15.56 6.00
N ARG A 269 -9.81 14.76 6.32
CA ARG A 269 -10.79 15.04 7.38
C ARG A 269 -10.51 14.25 8.65
N ILE A 270 -9.95 13.06 8.54
CA ILE A 270 -9.77 12.10 9.65
C ILE A 270 -8.34 12.07 10.15
N ALA A 271 -7.38 11.81 9.27
CA ALA A 271 -5.98 11.66 9.66
C ALA A 271 -5.30 13.02 9.90
N GLY A 272 -4.70 13.20 11.08
CA GLY A 272 -3.91 14.39 11.44
C GLY A 272 -2.44 14.29 11.03
N GLY A 273 -1.95 13.09 10.69
CA GLY A 273 -0.60 12.82 10.21
C GLY A 273 -0.54 11.62 9.27
N LEU A 274 0.56 11.47 8.56
CA LEU A 274 0.80 10.41 7.60
C LEU A 274 2.23 9.89 7.71
N LEU A 275 2.37 8.58 7.84
CA LEU A 275 3.63 7.87 7.59
C LEU A 275 3.45 7.10 6.27
N THR A 276 4.29 7.35 5.28
CA THR A 276 4.17 6.73 3.96
C THR A 276 5.53 6.31 3.42
N GLY A 277 5.57 5.38 2.46
CA GLY A 277 6.76 5.16 1.64
C GLY A 277 7.16 6.44 0.91
N LEU A 278 8.43 6.59 0.61
CA LEU A 278 8.87 7.66 -0.28
C LEU A 278 8.51 7.25 -1.71
N HIS A 279 7.74 8.09 -2.38
CA HIS A 279 7.25 7.84 -3.74
C HIS A 279 8.17 8.45 -4.79
N ASP A 280 8.14 7.91 -6.00
CA ASP A 280 8.75 8.55 -7.16
C ASP A 280 8.21 9.98 -7.30
N PRO A 281 9.07 10.99 -7.54
CA PRO A 281 8.62 12.37 -7.72
C PRO A 281 7.59 12.60 -8.83
N ALA A 282 7.47 11.68 -9.79
CA ALA A 282 6.46 11.72 -10.84
C ALA A 282 5.17 10.94 -10.49
N ALA A 283 5.10 10.30 -9.32
CA ALA A 283 3.95 9.47 -8.96
C ALA A 283 2.72 10.30 -8.58
N SER A 284 1.54 9.83 -8.97
CA SER A 284 0.24 10.44 -8.60
C SER A 284 -0.01 10.49 -7.08
N HIS A 285 0.67 9.65 -6.31
CA HIS A 285 0.64 9.64 -4.84
C HIS A 285 1.02 10.98 -4.21
N LEU A 286 1.85 11.80 -4.87
CA LEU A 286 2.22 13.13 -4.37
C LEU A 286 1.03 14.06 -4.23
N ARG A 287 -0.03 13.89 -5.01
CA ARG A 287 -1.27 14.67 -4.85
C ARG A 287 -1.93 14.41 -3.48
N LEU A 288 -1.93 13.16 -3.00
CA LEU A 288 -2.41 12.85 -1.67
C LEU A 288 -1.54 13.49 -0.58
N LEU A 289 -0.22 13.46 -0.75
CA LEU A 289 0.71 14.08 0.19
C LEU A 289 0.51 15.60 0.26
N GLY A 290 0.15 16.23 -0.87
CA GLY A 290 -0.22 17.64 -0.93
C GLY A 290 -1.43 18.03 -0.07
N ALA A 291 -2.29 17.06 0.30
CA ALA A 291 -3.36 17.28 1.27
C ALA A 291 -2.87 17.35 2.73
N PHE A 292 -1.64 16.89 3.01
CA PHE A 292 -1.02 16.95 4.34
C PHE A 292 0.01 18.07 4.46
N LEU A 293 0.72 18.38 3.39
CA LEU A 293 1.83 19.34 3.39
C LEU A 293 1.75 20.20 2.13
N HIS A 294 1.81 21.51 2.26
CA HIS A 294 1.71 22.41 1.13
C HIS A 294 2.86 22.20 0.12
N ASP A 295 2.57 22.43 -1.16
CA ASP A 295 3.45 22.07 -2.28
C ASP A 295 4.90 22.57 -2.17
N GLY A 296 5.11 23.79 -1.71
CA GLY A 296 6.46 24.33 -1.53
C GLY A 296 7.30 23.57 -0.52
N ALA A 297 6.69 23.19 0.62
CA ALA A 297 7.37 22.40 1.66
C ALA A 297 7.57 20.94 1.21
N LEU A 298 6.58 20.37 0.54
CA LEU A 298 6.68 19.00 0.00
C LEU A 298 7.81 18.92 -1.03
N ARG A 299 7.88 19.85 -1.95
CA ARG A 299 8.95 19.94 -2.97
C ARG A 299 10.32 20.06 -2.31
N ALA A 300 10.51 21.02 -1.40
CA ALA A 300 11.78 21.22 -0.70
C ALA A 300 12.23 19.96 0.08
N ALA A 301 11.29 19.28 0.75
CA ALA A 301 11.56 18.04 1.46
C ALA A 301 12.01 16.91 0.52
N TYR A 302 11.37 16.76 -0.63
CA TYR A 302 11.72 15.75 -1.64
C TYR A 302 13.06 16.07 -2.33
N GLU A 303 13.33 17.33 -2.68
CA GLU A 303 14.63 17.75 -3.22
C GLU A 303 15.77 17.42 -2.26
N ALA A 304 15.57 17.69 -0.96
CA ALA A 304 16.56 17.37 0.07
C ALA A 304 16.74 15.85 0.26
N ALA A 305 15.65 15.07 0.14
CA ALA A 305 15.71 13.61 0.19
C ALA A 305 16.48 13.04 -1.01
N ILE A 306 16.21 13.53 -2.22
CA ILE A 306 16.91 13.14 -3.45
C ILE A 306 18.40 13.46 -3.35
N ALA A 307 18.75 14.69 -2.91
CA ALA A 307 20.14 15.11 -2.74
C ALA A 307 20.92 14.25 -1.73
N ARG A 308 20.21 13.63 -0.77
CA ARG A 308 20.79 12.69 0.21
C ARG A 308 20.69 11.22 -0.18
N GLY A 309 20.24 10.92 -1.39
CA GLY A 309 20.18 9.56 -1.92
C GLY A 309 19.12 8.70 -1.23
N TYR A 310 17.99 9.27 -0.81
CA TYR A 310 16.82 8.50 -0.38
C TYR A 310 16.32 7.64 -1.53
N ARG A 311 15.77 6.49 -1.18
CA ARG A 311 15.25 5.50 -2.12
C ARG A 311 13.74 5.40 -1.98
N TRP A 312 13.04 5.25 -3.09
CA TRP A 312 11.59 5.05 -3.15
C TRP A 312 11.23 3.60 -3.50
N HIS A 313 9.93 3.31 -3.59
CA HIS A 313 9.27 2.02 -3.75
C HIS A 313 9.19 1.17 -2.47
N GLU A 314 8.76 -0.08 -2.61
CA GLU A 314 8.35 -0.98 -1.52
C GLU A 314 9.43 -1.31 -0.49
N PHE A 315 10.70 -1.26 -0.87
CA PHE A 315 11.85 -1.48 0.02
C PHE A 315 12.60 -0.18 0.37
N GLY A 316 12.02 0.93 -0.01
CA GLY A 316 12.63 2.24 0.11
C GLY A 316 12.53 2.87 1.49
N ASP A 317 12.88 4.15 1.51
CA ASP A 317 12.82 5.02 2.66
C ASP A 317 11.40 5.55 2.87
N LEU A 318 11.13 6.20 4.00
CA LEU A 318 9.80 6.68 4.34
C LEU A 318 9.78 8.18 4.58
N HIS A 319 8.55 8.72 4.58
CA HIS A 319 8.23 10.09 4.93
C HIS A 319 7.16 10.12 6.02
N LEU A 320 7.45 10.74 7.14
CA LEU A 320 6.53 11.07 8.22
C LEU A 320 6.13 12.54 8.08
N ILE A 321 4.83 12.81 7.95
CA ILE A 321 4.24 14.16 7.88
C ILE A 321 3.36 14.34 9.11
N VAL A 322 3.72 15.20 10.05
CA VAL A 322 3.08 15.34 11.38
C VAL A 322 2.99 16.79 11.85
#